data_6eff28ebb1b0ac1088820bb7552b5539
#
_entry.id   6eff28ebb1b0ac1088820bb7552b5539
#
_cell.length_a   1.000
_cell.length_b   1.000
_cell.length_c   1.000
_cell.angle_alpha   90.00
_cell.angle_beta   90.00
_cell.angle_gamma   90.00
#
_symmetry.space_group_name_H-M   'P 1'
#
loop_
_entity.id
_entity.type
_entity.pdbx_description
1 polymer ?
#
loop_
_entity_poly.entity_id
_entity_poly.type
_entity_poly.pdbx_seq_one_letter_code
_entity_poly.pdbx_strand_id
1 'polypeptide(L)'
;NFSWLMPTAPKDTVQALEVKHAVERLPMLYNTLVSETGKAAAIYVPIVDKNQSYAIGQAIRQFIAKLPETQSVNGDWHITGLPIAEDQFGKEMFVQMGIAAPAAGLMIFLLLFVFFRNIPLIVAPMVVAMATVIITMGSLIGMGFTVHIMSSMIAIFLMPIAVVDAVHILSEFSDRYKPGESAASVIQTVVGHLYKPMLF
;
A
#
# COMPACT_ATOMS: atom_id res chain seq x y z
N ASN A 1 -32.70 8.38 33.66
CA ASN A 1 -32.36 7.05 34.23
C ASN A 1 -31.68 6.23 33.16
N PHE A 2 -30.40 5.93 33.36
CA PHE A 2 -29.67 4.97 32.53
C PHE A 2 -29.94 3.57 33.05
N SER A 3 -30.51 2.71 32.23
CA SER A 3 -30.66 1.28 32.50
C SER A 3 -29.83 0.50 31.48
N TRP A 4 -29.19 -0.55 31.93
CA TRP A 4 -28.51 -1.47 31.03
C TRP A 4 -29.55 -2.20 30.17
N LEU A 5 -29.33 -2.20 28.85
CA LEU A 5 -30.20 -2.90 27.90
C LEU A 5 -30.14 -4.41 28.09
N MET A 6 -28.98 -4.92 28.42
CA MET A 6 -28.72 -6.35 28.69
C MET A 6 -27.70 -6.47 29.83
N PRO A 7 -28.15 -6.47 31.10
CA PRO A 7 -27.26 -6.57 32.24
C PRO A 7 -26.59 -7.97 32.35
N THR A 8 -27.24 -9.00 31.86
CA THR A 8 -26.73 -10.38 31.78
C THR A 8 -27.16 -10.99 30.45
N ALA A 9 -26.37 -11.97 29.95
CA ALA A 9 -26.74 -12.70 28.75
C ALA A 9 -28.10 -13.39 28.93
N PRO A 10 -29.03 -13.33 27.97
CA PRO A 10 -30.32 -13.96 28.04
C PRO A 10 -30.18 -15.49 28.17
N LYS A 11 -30.90 -16.08 29.08
CA LYS A 11 -30.87 -17.53 29.37
C LYS A 11 -31.88 -18.33 28.58
N ASP A 12 -32.93 -17.68 28.09
CA ASP A 12 -34.00 -18.28 27.33
C ASP A 12 -34.43 -17.43 26.14
N THR A 13 -35.25 -17.99 25.27
CA THR A 13 -35.74 -17.32 24.07
C THR A 13 -36.63 -16.11 24.38
N VAL A 14 -37.33 -16.12 25.50
CA VAL A 14 -38.20 -15.00 25.88
C VAL A 14 -37.37 -13.77 26.23
N GLN A 15 -36.35 -13.94 27.10
CA GLN A 15 -35.43 -12.88 27.44
C GLN A 15 -34.65 -12.34 26.20
N ALA A 16 -34.29 -13.23 25.28
CA ALA A 16 -33.65 -12.83 24.04
C ALA A 16 -34.56 -11.97 23.15
N LEU A 17 -35.85 -12.29 23.08
CA LEU A 17 -36.85 -11.50 22.36
C LEU A 17 -37.09 -10.14 23.02
N GLU A 18 -37.13 -10.08 24.36
CA GLU A 18 -37.24 -8.80 25.08
C GLU A 18 -36.07 -7.86 24.76
N VAL A 19 -34.84 -8.39 24.77
CA VAL A 19 -33.64 -7.61 24.39
C VAL A 19 -33.76 -7.17 22.93
N LYS A 20 -34.19 -8.04 22.01
CA LYS A 20 -34.39 -7.68 20.59
C LYS A 20 -35.37 -6.53 20.45
N HIS A 21 -36.57 -6.63 21.07
CA HIS A 21 -37.56 -5.55 21.00
C HIS A 21 -37.09 -4.25 21.66
N ALA A 22 -36.28 -4.34 22.71
CA ALA A 22 -35.67 -3.15 23.32
C ALA A 22 -34.65 -2.48 22.37
N VAL A 23 -33.85 -3.24 21.63
CA VAL A 23 -32.93 -2.73 20.63
C VAL A 23 -33.67 -2.09 19.45
N GLU A 24 -34.72 -2.73 18.94
CA GLU A 24 -35.56 -2.22 17.83
C GLU A 24 -36.23 -0.87 18.13
N ARG A 25 -36.53 -0.59 19.41
CA ARG A 25 -37.09 0.69 19.87
C ARG A 25 -36.05 1.82 19.94
N LEU A 26 -34.77 1.52 19.83
CA LEU A 26 -33.70 2.50 19.95
C LEU A 26 -33.09 2.80 18.55
N PRO A 27 -33.44 3.92 17.90
CA PRO A 27 -32.96 4.25 16.56
C PRO A 27 -31.42 4.33 16.47
N MET A 28 -30.75 4.59 17.59
CA MET A 28 -29.27 4.63 17.64
C MET A 28 -28.63 3.23 17.51
N LEU A 29 -29.34 2.16 17.88
CA LEU A 29 -28.84 0.81 17.85
C LEU A 29 -29.36 0.04 16.63
N TYR A 30 -30.60 0.29 16.28
CA TYR A 30 -31.25 -0.34 15.13
C TYR A 30 -30.62 0.15 13.82
N ASN A 31 -30.24 -0.75 12.97
CA ASN A 31 -29.56 -0.52 11.70
C ASN A 31 -28.20 0.17 11.79
N THR A 32 -27.61 0.26 12.99
CA THR A 32 -26.24 0.75 13.23
C THR A 32 -25.40 -0.33 13.90
N LEU A 33 -25.79 -0.82 15.07
CA LEU A 33 -25.13 -1.91 15.78
C LEU A 33 -25.81 -3.26 15.60
N VAL A 34 -27.07 -3.27 15.25
CA VAL A 34 -27.84 -4.49 14.91
C VAL A 34 -28.50 -4.28 13.56
N SER A 35 -28.34 -5.24 12.66
CA SER A 35 -28.93 -5.15 11.32
C SER A 35 -30.46 -5.21 11.38
N GLU A 36 -31.12 -4.63 10.40
CA GLU A 36 -32.59 -4.65 10.26
C GLU A 36 -33.18 -6.07 10.31
N THR A 37 -32.46 -7.03 9.75
CA THR A 37 -32.88 -8.45 9.74
C THR A 37 -32.58 -9.18 11.05
N GLY A 38 -31.87 -8.56 12.00
CA GLY A 38 -31.40 -9.17 13.25
C GLY A 38 -30.35 -10.28 13.06
N LYS A 39 -29.80 -10.44 11.84
CA LYS A 39 -28.82 -11.50 11.53
C LYS A 39 -27.37 -11.09 11.76
N ALA A 40 -27.10 -9.82 11.94
CA ALA A 40 -25.78 -9.30 12.20
C ALA A 40 -25.81 -8.30 13.37
N ALA A 41 -24.79 -8.35 14.20
CA ALA A 41 -24.57 -7.38 15.26
C ALA A 41 -23.12 -6.91 15.23
N ALA A 42 -22.90 -5.63 15.56
CA ALA A 42 -21.57 -5.03 15.63
C ALA A 42 -21.19 -4.75 17.08
N ILE A 43 -19.95 -5.07 17.42
CA ILE A 43 -19.33 -4.69 18.69
C ILE A 43 -18.37 -3.53 18.39
N TYR A 44 -18.65 -2.38 18.96
CA TYR A 44 -17.81 -1.20 18.80
C TYR A 44 -16.72 -1.20 19.88
N VAL A 45 -15.46 -1.21 19.41
CA VAL A 45 -14.28 -1.15 20.26
C VAL A 45 -13.57 0.18 20.00
N PRO A 46 -13.70 1.17 20.91
CA PRO A 46 -13.01 2.44 20.75
C PRO A 46 -11.50 2.26 20.93
N ILE A 47 -10.71 2.81 20.00
CA ILE A 47 -9.26 2.78 20.04
C ILE A 47 -8.76 4.18 20.37
N VAL A 48 -7.90 4.30 21.39
CA VAL A 48 -7.33 5.59 21.83
C VAL A 48 -6.18 6.02 20.92
N ASP A 49 -5.36 5.07 20.48
CA ASP A 49 -4.21 5.32 19.61
C ASP A 49 -4.29 4.41 18.38
N LYS A 50 -4.35 5.02 17.20
CA LYS A 50 -4.42 4.30 15.94
C LYS A 50 -3.19 3.43 15.68
N ASN A 51 -2.03 3.74 16.24
CA ASN A 51 -0.82 2.93 16.09
C ASN A 51 -0.93 1.56 16.75
N GLN A 52 -1.91 1.37 17.64
CA GLN A 52 -2.18 0.10 18.30
C GLN A 52 -3.22 -0.75 17.56
N SER A 53 -3.81 -0.26 16.47
CA SER A 53 -4.89 -0.94 15.72
C SER A 53 -4.50 -2.35 15.27
N TYR A 54 -3.28 -2.53 14.78
CA TYR A 54 -2.78 -3.84 14.39
C TYR A 54 -2.72 -4.83 15.55
N ALA A 55 -2.14 -4.41 16.68
CA ALA A 55 -2.02 -5.25 17.88
C ALA A 55 -3.40 -5.63 18.45
N ILE A 56 -4.31 -4.65 18.51
CA ILE A 56 -5.69 -4.85 18.96
C ILE A 56 -6.43 -5.79 18.01
N GLY A 57 -6.30 -5.58 16.70
CA GLY A 57 -6.92 -6.45 15.69
C GLY A 57 -6.42 -7.89 15.78
N GLN A 58 -5.12 -8.10 16.02
CA GLN A 58 -4.55 -9.44 16.23
C GLN A 58 -5.04 -10.07 17.54
N ALA A 59 -5.11 -9.30 18.62
CA ALA A 59 -5.63 -9.79 19.91
C ALA A 59 -7.09 -10.24 19.78
N ILE A 60 -7.93 -9.47 19.08
CA ILE A 60 -9.32 -9.82 18.84
C ILE A 60 -9.41 -11.12 18.00
N ARG A 61 -8.60 -11.26 16.93
CA ARG A 61 -8.57 -12.50 16.13
C ARG A 61 -8.15 -13.70 16.95
N GLN A 62 -7.14 -13.56 17.79
CA GLN A 62 -6.69 -14.62 18.70
C GLN A 62 -7.74 -14.98 19.73
N PHE A 63 -8.48 -13.98 20.22
CA PHE A 63 -9.59 -14.21 21.17
C PHE A 63 -10.72 -14.99 20.48
N ILE A 64 -11.14 -14.57 19.30
CA ILE A 64 -12.16 -15.27 18.51
C ILE A 64 -11.75 -16.73 18.24
N ALA A 65 -10.50 -16.96 17.85
CA ALA A 65 -9.97 -18.29 17.56
C ALA A 65 -9.93 -19.22 18.81
N LYS A 66 -9.94 -18.66 20.00
CA LYS A 66 -9.94 -19.41 21.28
C LYS A 66 -11.36 -19.63 21.81
N LEU A 67 -12.40 -19.04 21.21
CA LEU A 67 -13.76 -19.27 21.62
C LEU A 67 -14.14 -20.74 21.39
N PRO A 68 -14.73 -21.43 22.40
CA PRO A 68 -15.24 -22.79 22.22
C PRO A 68 -16.32 -22.83 21.13
N GLU A 69 -16.35 -23.87 20.34
CA GLU A 69 -17.36 -24.04 19.27
C GLU A 69 -18.80 -23.93 19.79
N THR A 70 -19.05 -24.31 21.05
CA THR A 70 -20.33 -24.16 21.72
C THR A 70 -20.75 -22.72 22.00
N GLN A 71 -19.78 -21.77 22.01
CA GLN A 71 -20.02 -20.34 22.19
C GLN A 71 -19.75 -19.54 20.90
N SER A 72 -19.18 -20.17 19.91
CA SER A 72 -19.10 -19.56 18.59
C SER A 72 -20.52 -19.56 18.01
N VAL A 73 -21.08 -18.37 17.90
CA VAL A 73 -22.24 -18.16 17.06
C VAL A 73 -21.89 -18.70 15.69
N ASN A 74 -22.75 -19.53 15.07
CA ASN A 74 -22.59 -19.98 13.69
C ASN A 74 -22.61 -18.75 12.74
N GLY A 75 -21.58 -17.93 12.76
CA GLY A 75 -21.48 -16.69 12.01
C GLY A 75 -20.03 -16.33 11.71
N ASP A 76 -19.86 -15.70 10.57
CA ASP A 76 -18.57 -15.15 10.17
C ASP A 76 -18.23 -13.92 11.02
N TRP A 77 -17.03 -13.92 11.60
CA TRP A 77 -16.51 -12.79 12.33
C TRP A 77 -15.71 -11.87 11.41
N HIS A 78 -16.16 -10.64 11.31
CA HIS A 78 -15.46 -9.62 10.52
C HIS A 78 -14.96 -8.49 11.44
N ILE A 79 -13.68 -8.18 11.34
CA ILE A 79 -13.08 -7.05 12.03
C ILE A 79 -12.92 -5.94 11.00
N THR A 80 -13.55 -4.80 11.24
CA THR A 80 -13.55 -3.66 10.34
C THR A 80 -13.38 -2.35 11.11
N GLY A 81 -13.19 -1.27 10.41
CA GLY A 81 -13.03 0.06 10.95
C GLY A 81 -11.85 0.77 10.28
N LEU A 82 -11.88 2.10 10.28
CA LEU A 82 -10.87 2.92 9.62
C LEU A 82 -9.43 2.57 10.04
N PRO A 83 -9.10 2.41 11.34
CA PRO A 83 -7.73 2.07 11.76
C PRO A 83 -7.27 0.71 11.23
N ILE A 84 -8.15 -0.29 11.20
CA ILE A 84 -7.84 -1.63 10.66
C ILE A 84 -7.64 -1.58 9.14
N ALA A 85 -8.48 -0.80 8.45
CA ALA A 85 -8.38 -0.63 7.01
C ALA A 85 -7.08 0.09 6.62
N GLU A 86 -6.69 1.14 7.36
CA GLU A 86 -5.42 1.85 7.15
C GLU A 86 -4.21 0.92 7.32
N ASP A 87 -4.19 0.11 8.38
CA ASP A 87 -3.11 -0.86 8.63
C ASP A 87 -3.03 -1.93 7.54
N GLN A 88 -4.16 -2.51 7.16
CA GLN A 88 -4.21 -3.54 6.14
C GLN A 88 -3.76 -2.98 4.80
N PHE A 89 -4.28 -1.81 4.45
CA PHE A 89 -3.93 -1.14 3.21
C PHE A 89 -2.44 -0.79 3.15
N GLY A 90 -1.87 -0.26 4.24
CA GLY A 90 -0.45 0.02 4.34
C GLY A 90 0.41 -1.23 4.16
N LYS A 91 0.07 -2.33 4.84
CA LYS A 91 0.78 -3.60 4.72
C LYS A 91 0.72 -4.16 3.30
N GLU A 92 -0.47 -4.21 2.71
CA GLU A 92 -0.65 -4.73 1.34
C GLU A 92 0.10 -3.90 0.31
N MET A 93 0.13 -2.57 0.46
CA MET A 93 0.92 -1.71 -0.41
C MET A 93 2.42 -2.01 -0.37
N PHE A 94 3.01 -2.20 0.83
CA PHE A 94 4.42 -2.55 0.94
C PHE A 94 4.71 -3.92 0.31
N VAL A 95 3.84 -4.88 0.50
CA VAL A 95 3.97 -6.20 -0.14
C VAL A 95 3.88 -6.08 -1.66
N GLN A 96 2.88 -5.37 -2.17
CA GLN A 96 2.71 -5.17 -3.61
C GLN A 96 3.87 -4.38 -4.22
N MET A 97 4.37 -3.35 -3.53
CA MET A 97 5.55 -2.61 -3.97
C MET A 97 6.79 -3.51 -4.04
N GLY A 98 6.97 -4.40 -3.04
CA GLY A 98 8.06 -5.37 -3.00
C GLY A 98 8.02 -6.38 -4.15
N ILE A 99 6.86 -6.63 -4.73
CA ILE A 99 6.68 -7.50 -5.91
C ILE A 99 6.71 -6.69 -7.21
N ALA A 100 6.00 -5.58 -7.25
CA ALA A 100 5.83 -4.78 -8.46
C ALA A 100 7.12 -4.08 -8.89
N ALA A 101 7.92 -3.57 -7.96
CA ALA A 101 9.16 -2.87 -8.29
C ALA A 101 10.21 -3.78 -8.97
N PRO A 102 10.52 -5.00 -8.47
CA PRO A 102 11.38 -5.93 -9.18
C PRO A 102 10.79 -6.40 -10.51
N ALA A 103 9.47 -6.61 -10.58
CA ALA A 103 8.81 -7.02 -11.83
C ALA A 103 8.89 -5.92 -12.90
N ALA A 104 8.68 -4.66 -12.52
CA ALA A 104 8.85 -3.51 -13.40
C ALA A 104 10.30 -3.36 -13.85
N GLY A 105 11.26 -3.49 -12.93
CA GLY A 105 12.69 -3.47 -13.24
C GLY A 105 13.08 -4.58 -14.24
N LEU A 106 12.57 -5.79 -14.06
CA LEU A 106 12.78 -6.90 -14.98
C LEU A 106 12.17 -6.63 -16.35
N MET A 107 10.95 -6.11 -16.41
CA MET A 107 10.29 -5.72 -17.66
C MET A 107 11.09 -4.66 -18.41
N ILE A 108 11.54 -3.62 -17.73
CA ILE A 108 12.40 -2.57 -18.30
C ILE A 108 13.71 -3.17 -18.81
N PHE A 109 14.35 -4.04 -18.03
CA PHE A 109 15.58 -4.73 -18.44
C PHE A 109 15.39 -5.53 -19.73
N LEU A 110 14.32 -6.32 -19.81
CA LEU A 110 14.01 -7.12 -21.01
C LEU A 110 13.76 -6.24 -22.23
N LEU A 111 13.03 -5.14 -22.04
CA LEU A 111 12.73 -4.19 -23.11
C LEU A 111 14.03 -3.55 -23.63
N LEU A 112 14.88 -3.05 -22.74
CA LEU A 112 16.18 -2.49 -23.10
C LEU A 112 17.10 -3.52 -23.75
N PHE A 113 17.03 -4.79 -23.31
CA PHE A 113 17.82 -5.87 -23.90
C PHE A 113 17.43 -6.16 -25.36
N VAL A 114 16.15 -6.08 -25.67
CA VAL A 114 15.67 -6.24 -27.05
C VAL A 114 16.17 -5.10 -27.93
N PHE A 115 16.20 -3.86 -27.42
CA PHE A 115 16.63 -2.69 -28.19
C PHE A 115 18.15 -2.59 -28.34
N PHE A 116 18.89 -2.63 -27.25
CA PHE A 116 20.32 -2.32 -27.27
C PHE A 116 21.23 -3.54 -27.47
N ARG A 117 20.80 -4.73 -27.06
CA ARG A 117 21.57 -5.97 -27.11
C ARG A 117 23.02 -5.87 -26.55
N ASN A 118 23.25 -4.87 -25.72
CA ASN A 118 24.55 -4.56 -25.13
C ASN A 118 24.35 -4.32 -23.60
N ILE A 119 24.86 -5.25 -22.79
CA ILE A 119 24.63 -5.24 -21.33
C ILE A 119 25.11 -3.93 -20.66
N PRO A 120 26.33 -3.40 -20.93
CA PRO A 120 26.75 -2.13 -20.35
C PRO A 120 25.80 -0.96 -20.60
N LEU A 121 25.20 -0.90 -21.80
CA LEU A 121 24.23 0.15 -22.17
C LEU A 121 22.88 -0.01 -21.47
N ILE A 122 22.57 -1.23 -21.01
CA ILE A 122 21.33 -1.53 -20.26
C ILE A 122 21.51 -1.24 -18.78
N VAL A 123 22.66 -1.60 -18.22
CA VAL A 123 22.93 -1.41 -16.79
C VAL A 123 22.96 0.05 -16.39
N ALA A 124 23.48 0.94 -17.26
CA ALA A 124 23.57 2.36 -16.95
C ALA A 124 22.22 3.02 -16.64
N PRO A 125 21.15 2.92 -17.48
CA PRO A 125 19.83 3.45 -17.14
C PRO A 125 19.23 2.84 -15.88
N MET A 126 19.45 1.55 -15.65
CA MET A 126 18.92 0.88 -14.45
C MET A 126 19.58 1.40 -13.16
N VAL A 127 20.90 1.63 -13.20
CA VAL A 127 21.63 2.24 -12.06
C VAL A 127 21.16 3.67 -11.82
N VAL A 128 20.97 4.47 -12.87
CA VAL A 128 20.45 5.84 -12.76
C VAL A 128 19.03 5.82 -12.15
N ALA A 129 18.14 4.95 -12.64
CA ALA A 129 16.79 4.84 -12.11
C ALA A 129 16.78 4.46 -10.63
N MET A 130 17.59 3.47 -10.24
CA MET A 130 17.72 3.06 -8.85
C MET A 130 18.27 4.18 -7.97
N ALA A 131 19.32 4.88 -8.42
CA ALA A 131 19.89 6.01 -7.72
C ALA A 131 18.88 7.14 -7.55
N THR A 132 18.11 7.47 -8.59
CA THR A 132 17.06 8.49 -8.54
C THR A 132 16.00 8.17 -7.49
N VAL A 133 15.52 6.94 -7.44
CA VAL A 133 14.54 6.51 -6.42
C VAL A 133 15.14 6.60 -5.02
N ILE A 134 16.37 6.10 -4.81
CA ILE A 134 17.02 6.11 -3.49
C ILE A 134 17.27 7.56 -3.02
N ILE A 135 17.77 8.43 -3.89
CA ILE A 135 18.06 9.82 -3.55
C ILE A 135 16.76 10.56 -3.24
N THR A 136 15.74 10.41 -4.06
CA THR A 136 14.46 11.11 -3.87
C THR A 136 13.76 10.66 -2.60
N MET A 137 13.60 9.36 -2.38
CA MET A 137 12.98 8.83 -1.18
C MET A 137 13.82 9.06 0.06
N GLY A 138 15.14 8.92 -0.04
CA GLY A 138 16.06 9.22 1.03
C GLY A 138 16.04 10.69 1.43
N SER A 139 15.98 11.62 0.47
CA SER A 139 15.82 13.05 0.73
C SER A 139 14.51 13.38 1.40
N LEU A 140 13.39 12.79 0.93
CA LEU A 140 12.08 12.99 1.50
C LEU A 140 12.05 12.58 2.99
N ILE A 141 12.60 11.41 3.32
CA ILE A 141 12.69 10.92 4.69
C ILE A 141 13.70 11.74 5.51
N GLY A 142 14.86 12.07 4.92
CA GLY A 142 15.91 12.86 5.58
C GLY A 142 15.47 14.27 5.93
N MET A 143 14.55 14.87 5.18
CA MET A 143 13.93 16.16 5.48
C MET A 143 12.81 16.08 6.53
N GLY A 144 12.52 14.88 7.07
CA GLY A 144 11.53 14.68 8.11
C GLY A 144 10.09 14.56 7.61
N PHE A 145 9.88 14.41 6.30
CA PHE A 145 8.53 14.17 5.79
C PHE A 145 8.08 12.74 6.10
N THR A 146 6.84 12.60 6.53
CA THR A 146 6.24 11.29 6.77
C THR A 146 5.91 10.61 5.45
N VAL A 147 6.32 9.35 5.33
CA VAL A 147 5.98 8.54 4.15
C VAL A 147 4.54 8.05 4.31
N HIS A 148 3.63 8.69 3.59
CA HIS A 148 2.26 8.25 3.48
C HIS A 148 2.10 7.20 2.37
N ILE A 149 0.96 6.55 2.35
CA ILE A 149 0.59 5.57 1.32
C ILE A 149 0.81 6.13 -0.10
N MET A 150 0.43 7.38 -0.34
CA MET A 150 0.64 8.03 -1.65
C MET A 150 2.11 8.31 -1.97
N SER A 151 2.97 8.49 -0.97
CA SER A 151 4.40 8.72 -1.19
C SER A 151 5.13 7.51 -1.77
N SER A 152 4.65 6.29 -1.49
CA SER A 152 5.22 5.06 -2.05
C SER A 152 5.03 4.96 -3.58
N MET A 153 3.99 5.60 -4.12
CA MET A 153 3.77 5.67 -5.57
C MET A 153 4.85 6.49 -6.29
N ILE A 154 5.51 7.44 -5.59
CA ILE A 154 6.58 8.25 -6.17
C ILE A 154 7.69 7.36 -6.73
N ALA A 155 8.11 6.34 -5.99
CA ALA A 155 9.15 5.42 -6.43
C ALA A 155 8.77 4.66 -7.71
N ILE A 156 7.50 4.26 -7.82
CA ILE A 156 6.97 3.51 -8.97
C ILE A 156 6.94 4.37 -10.23
N PHE A 157 6.62 5.67 -10.10
CA PHE A 157 6.58 6.58 -11.24
C PHE A 157 7.95 7.12 -11.63
N LEU A 158 8.83 7.40 -10.65
CA LEU A 158 10.16 7.93 -10.91
C LEU A 158 11.07 6.96 -11.68
N MET A 159 10.96 5.66 -11.40
CA MET A 159 11.81 4.68 -12.05
C MET A 159 11.66 4.67 -13.59
N PRO A 160 10.46 4.53 -14.17
CA PRO A 160 10.28 4.60 -15.62
C PRO A 160 10.72 5.94 -16.22
N ILE A 161 10.43 7.06 -15.56
CA ILE A 161 10.81 8.40 -16.04
C ILE A 161 12.33 8.51 -16.15
N ALA A 162 13.06 8.15 -15.07
CA ALA A 162 14.53 8.18 -15.07
C ALA A 162 15.15 7.25 -16.13
N VAL A 163 14.51 6.10 -16.40
CA VAL A 163 14.93 5.19 -17.47
C VAL A 163 14.74 5.83 -18.85
N VAL A 164 13.57 6.45 -19.10
CA VAL A 164 13.30 7.10 -20.40
C VAL A 164 14.32 8.18 -20.70
N ASP A 165 14.62 9.04 -19.74
CA ASP A 165 15.65 10.10 -19.91
C ASP A 165 17.04 9.51 -20.20
N ALA A 166 17.43 8.48 -19.44
CA ALA A 166 18.70 7.80 -19.65
C ALA A 166 18.77 7.10 -21.02
N VAL A 167 17.65 6.50 -21.46
CA VAL A 167 17.56 5.84 -22.78
C VAL A 167 17.70 6.84 -23.92
N HIS A 168 17.14 8.04 -23.81
CA HIS A 168 17.32 9.08 -24.82
C HIS A 168 18.78 9.45 -24.99
N ILE A 169 19.51 9.64 -23.90
CA ILE A 169 20.96 9.94 -23.95
C ILE A 169 21.74 8.78 -24.56
N LEU A 170 21.42 7.55 -24.18
CA LEU A 170 22.14 6.36 -24.64
C LEU A 170 21.84 6.03 -26.11
N SER A 171 20.62 6.24 -26.58
CA SER A 171 20.25 6.06 -27.97
C SER A 171 21.05 7.03 -28.87
N GLU A 172 21.05 8.32 -28.53
CA GLU A 172 21.81 9.35 -29.26
C GLU A 172 23.32 9.06 -29.20
N PHE A 173 23.82 8.57 -28.05
CA PHE A 173 25.21 8.14 -27.93
C PHE A 173 25.53 6.97 -28.85
N SER A 174 24.66 5.94 -28.85
CA SER A 174 24.85 4.75 -29.68
C SER A 174 24.86 5.07 -31.18
N ASP A 175 24.03 6.02 -31.60
CA ASP A 175 23.94 6.45 -33.01
C ASP A 175 25.16 7.27 -33.46
N ARG A 176 25.77 8.02 -32.53
CA ARG A 176 26.91 8.89 -32.84
C ARG A 176 28.29 8.27 -32.62
N TYR A 177 28.34 7.25 -31.74
CA TYR A 177 29.62 6.64 -31.37
C TYR A 177 30.20 5.81 -32.50
N LYS A 178 31.45 6.14 -32.89
CA LYS A 178 32.24 5.36 -33.85
C LYS A 178 33.42 4.70 -33.16
N PRO A 179 33.79 3.45 -33.53
CA PRO A 179 34.99 2.82 -33.01
C PRO A 179 36.24 3.66 -33.27
N GLY A 180 36.98 4.00 -32.19
CA GLY A 180 38.16 4.86 -32.24
C GLY A 180 37.98 6.28 -31.76
N GLU A 181 36.76 6.74 -31.53
CA GLU A 181 36.48 8.04 -30.93
C GLU A 181 36.46 7.95 -29.40
N SER A 182 36.78 9.06 -28.75
CA SER A 182 36.68 9.14 -27.29
C SER A 182 35.22 9.15 -26.85
N ALA A 183 34.79 8.14 -26.11
CA ALA A 183 33.42 8.05 -25.58
C ALA A 183 33.07 9.32 -24.76
N ALA A 184 34.02 9.91 -24.04
CA ALA A 184 33.78 11.11 -23.24
C ALA A 184 33.43 12.32 -24.11
N SER A 185 34.09 12.51 -25.28
CA SER A 185 33.79 13.63 -26.18
C SER A 185 32.43 13.47 -26.85
N VAL A 186 32.06 12.22 -27.20
CA VAL A 186 30.73 11.92 -27.78
C VAL A 186 29.63 12.17 -26.76
N ILE A 187 29.81 11.73 -25.53
CA ILE A 187 28.84 11.98 -24.45
C ILE A 187 28.66 13.48 -24.20
N GLN A 188 29.76 14.23 -24.14
CA GLN A 188 29.71 15.69 -23.93
C GLN A 188 28.91 16.38 -25.04
N THR A 189 29.08 15.96 -26.29
CA THR A 189 28.32 16.46 -27.43
C THR A 189 26.86 16.12 -27.36
N VAL A 190 26.56 14.87 -27.00
CA VAL A 190 25.16 14.37 -26.84
C VAL A 190 24.44 15.13 -25.73
N VAL A 191 25.04 15.25 -24.56
CA VAL A 191 24.48 16.01 -23.44
C VAL A 191 24.26 17.46 -23.79
N GLY A 192 25.22 18.10 -24.47
CA GLY A 192 25.06 19.47 -24.95
C GLY A 192 23.90 19.66 -25.93
N HIS A 193 23.64 18.67 -26.76
CA HIS A 193 22.53 18.69 -27.73
C HIS A 193 21.19 18.43 -27.08
N LEU A 194 21.12 17.48 -26.14
CA LEU A 194 19.89 17.06 -25.49
C LEU A 194 19.54 17.93 -24.26
N TYR A 195 20.45 18.74 -23.76
CA TYR A 195 20.24 19.55 -22.56
C TYR A 195 18.98 20.43 -22.62
N LYS A 196 18.77 21.11 -23.76
CA LYS A 196 17.59 21.97 -23.92
C LYS A 196 16.27 21.19 -23.97
N PRO A 197 16.11 20.14 -24.81
CA PRO A 197 14.87 19.38 -24.87
C PRO A 197 14.57 18.54 -23.60
N MET A 198 15.59 18.23 -22.79
CA MET A 198 15.38 17.51 -21.51
C MET A 198 15.02 18.44 -20.34
N LEU A 199 15.22 19.74 -20.49
CA LEU A 199 14.93 20.73 -19.44
C LEU A 199 13.51 21.30 -19.55
N PHE A 200 12.83 21.12 -20.68
CA PHE A 200 11.50 21.60 -21.02
C PHE A 200 10.58 20.46 -21.44
#